data_6cbd4478a844884acaf968cf88c56ceb
#
_entry.id   6cbd4478a844884acaf968cf88c56ceb
#
_cell.length_a   1.000
_cell.length_b   1.000
_cell.length_c   1.000
_cell.angle_alpha   90.00
_cell.angle_beta   90.00
_cell.angle_gamma   90.00
#
_symmetry.space_group_name_H-M   'P 1'
#
loop_
_entity.id
_entity.type
_entity.pdbx_description
1 polymer ?
#
loop_
_entity_poly.entity_id
_entity_poly.type
_entity_poly.pdbx_seq_one_letter_code
_entity_poly.pdbx_strand_id
1 'polypeptide(L)'
;MEGRKHTRFAVQLPVSFRGDQLSHGGTILNLSAEGCAITSETVSGASVYLQLTMQLREREEPIQIDLAAVRWVSAARFGVEFIKIHPEQEERLRKFVKMLESTT
;
A
#
# COMPACT_ATOMS: atom_id res chain seq x y z
N MET A 1 23.47 8.56 -3.03
CA MET A 1 23.01 7.86 -2.56
C MET A 1 21.90 7.56 -2.53
N GLU A 2 21.64 7.19 -2.37
CA GLU A 2 20.75 6.75 -2.16
C GLU A 2 19.91 6.44 -1.64
N GLY A 3 19.86 6.28 -1.71
CA GLY A 3 19.06 6.14 -0.77
C GLY A 3 17.98 5.13 -0.71
N ARG A 4 17.13 5.08 -1.58
CA ARG A 4 16.00 4.18 -1.58
C ARG A 4 16.37 2.83 -2.18
N LYS A 5 16.15 1.76 -1.42
CA LYS A 5 16.47 0.42 -1.89
C LYS A 5 15.49 -0.09 -2.93
N HIS A 6 14.23 0.36 -2.86
CA HIS A 6 13.19 -0.14 -3.74
C HIS A 6 12.55 0.99 -4.50
N THR A 7 12.40 0.79 -5.80
CA THR A 7 11.75 1.75 -6.66
C THR A 7 10.25 1.70 -6.44
N ARG A 8 9.64 2.86 -6.34
CA ARG A 8 8.19 2.97 -6.27
C ARG A 8 7.65 3.33 -7.62
N PHE A 9 6.61 2.65 -8.03
CA PHE A 9 6.00 2.83 -9.34
C PHE A 9 4.68 3.58 -9.19
N ALA A 10 4.46 4.58 -10.04
CA ALA A 10 3.22 5.34 -10.04
C ALA A 10 2.09 4.43 -10.51
N VAL A 11 1.00 4.42 -9.74
CA VAL A 11 -0.18 3.62 -10.05
C VAL A 11 -1.41 4.38 -9.60
N GLN A 12 -2.58 3.83 -9.91
CA GLN A 12 -3.84 4.30 -9.36
C GLN A 12 -4.68 3.05 -9.07
N LEU A 13 -4.59 2.57 -7.85
CA LEU A 13 -5.22 1.30 -7.48
C LEU A 13 -6.11 1.49 -6.26
N PRO A 14 -7.28 0.84 -6.26
CA PRO A 14 -8.17 0.93 -5.10
C PRO A 14 -7.56 0.25 -3.89
N VAL A 15 -7.78 0.85 -2.74
CA VAL A 15 -7.33 0.26 -1.48
C VAL A 15 -8.37 0.60 -0.41
N SER A 16 -8.57 -0.33 0.51
CA SER A 16 -9.28 -0.03 1.73
C SER A 16 -8.31 -0.24 2.88
N PHE A 17 -8.46 0.55 3.92
CA PHE A 17 -7.59 0.44 5.07
C PHE A 17 -8.41 0.55 6.34
N ARG A 18 -7.92 -0.13 7.36
CA ARG A 18 -8.61 -0.19 8.64
C ARG A 18 -7.60 0.03 9.75
N GLY A 19 -7.91 0.97 10.63
CA GLY A 19 -7.16 1.19 11.86
C GLY A 19 -8.14 1.36 12.99
N ASP A 20 -7.78 0.89 14.15
CA ASP A 20 -8.64 0.96 15.31
C ASP A 20 -10.05 0.48 15.02
N GLN A 21 -11.02 1.37 14.91
CA GLN A 21 -12.41 0.99 14.69
C GLN A 21 -12.96 1.53 13.38
N LEU A 22 -12.12 2.15 12.57
CA LEU A 22 -12.57 2.79 11.35
C LEU A 22 -12.03 2.09 10.11
N SER A 23 -12.86 2.05 9.09
CA SER A 23 -12.51 1.46 7.81
C SER A 23 -12.79 2.49 6.72
N HIS A 24 -11.81 2.76 5.88
CA HIS A 24 -11.92 3.78 4.84
C HIS A 24 -11.36 3.28 3.53
N GLY A 25 -11.80 3.91 2.44
CA GLY A 25 -11.26 3.64 1.12
C GLY A 25 -10.35 4.75 0.67
N GLY A 26 -9.48 4.42 -0.28
CA GLY A 26 -8.59 5.39 -0.87
C GLY A 26 -8.00 4.85 -2.16
N THR A 27 -6.97 5.54 -2.64
CA THR A 27 -6.29 5.18 -3.87
C THR A 27 -4.79 5.10 -3.60
N ILE A 28 -4.18 4.02 -4.04
CA ILE A 28 -2.73 3.88 -3.99
C ILE A 28 -2.15 4.70 -5.14
N LEU A 29 -1.24 5.61 -4.81
CA LEU A 29 -0.62 6.50 -5.79
C LEU A 29 0.72 5.98 -6.27
N ASN A 30 1.44 5.28 -5.42
CA ASN A 30 2.67 4.61 -5.82
C ASN A 30 2.84 3.36 -4.99
N LEU A 31 3.57 2.40 -5.52
CA LEU A 31 3.67 1.07 -4.92
C LEU A 31 5.05 0.50 -5.12
N SER A 32 5.56 -0.13 -4.07
CA SER A 32 6.74 -0.99 -4.14
C SER A 32 6.43 -2.26 -3.36
N ALA A 33 7.38 -3.18 -3.34
CA ALA A 33 7.21 -4.40 -2.53
C ALA A 33 7.26 -4.12 -1.02
N GLU A 34 7.70 -2.92 -0.64
CA GLU A 34 7.92 -2.58 0.77
C GLU A 34 6.87 -1.63 1.33
N GLY A 35 6.13 -0.95 0.49
CA GLY A 35 5.16 0.02 0.96
C GLY A 35 4.48 0.76 -0.16
N CYS A 36 3.65 1.72 0.20
CA CYS A 36 2.91 2.50 -0.78
C CYS A 36 2.51 3.85 -0.20
N ALA A 37 2.10 4.75 -1.10
CA ALA A 37 1.50 6.01 -0.71
C ALA A 37 0.03 5.96 -1.08
N ILE A 38 -0.81 6.47 -0.20
CA ILE A 38 -2.26 6.40 -0.34
C ILE A 38 -2.83 7.82 -0.22
N THR A 39 -3.81 8.12 -1.08
CA THR A 39 -4.60 9.32 -0.91
C THR A 39 -6.01 8.92 -0.51
N SER A 40 -6.62 9.69 0.39
CA SER A 40 -7.96 9.42 0.88
C SER A 40 -8.55 10.70 1.41
N GLU A 41 -9.87 10.82 1.31
CA GLU A 41 -10.57 11.97 1.86
C GLU A 41 -10.50 11.97 3.38
N THR A 42 -10.35 10.78 3.96
CA THR A 42 -10.25 10.65 5.40
C THR A 42 -8.85 10.13 5.75
N VAL A 43 -7.98 11.04 6.13
CA VAL A 43 -6.65 10.65 6.59
C VAL A 43 -6.72 10.44 8.08
N SER A 44 -6.47 9.21 8.49
CA SER A 44 -6.49 8.90 9.91
C SER A 44 -5.15 9.29 10.52
N GLY A 45 -5.08 10.49 11.05
CA GLY A 45 -3.87 10.92 11.74
C GLY A 45 -3.67 10.24 13.06
N ALA A 46 -4.65 9.49 13.53
CA ALA A 46 -4.59 8.86 14.85
C ALA A 46 -4.02 7.46 14.81
N SER A 47 -4.16 6.75 13.70
CA SER A 47 -3.69 5.36 13.62
C SER A 47 -2.27 5.29 13.13
N VAL A 48 -1.40 4.64 13.89
CA VAL A 48 -0.02 4.40 13.51
C VAL A 48 0.09 3.14 12.67
N TYR A 49 -0.79 2.19 12.89
CA TYR A 49 -0.79 0.91 12.20
C TYR A 49 -2.13 0.69 11.53
N LEU A 50 -2.08 0.12 10.33
CA LEU A 50 -3.28 -0.14 9.53
C LEU A 50 -3.22 -1.55 8.97
N GLN A 51 -4.41 -2.09 8.67
CA GLN A 51 -4.54 -3.26 7.80
C GLN A 51 -4.96 -2.73 6.44
N LEU A 52 -4.40 -3.30 5.39
CA LEU A 52 -4.72 -2.86 4.04
C LEU A 52 -5.30 -4.00 3.23
N THR A 53 -6.23 -3.66 2.35
CA THR A 53 -6.75 -4.56 1.34
C THR A 53 -6.56 -3.84 0.00
N MET A 54 -5.62 -4.34 -0.82
CA MET A 54 -5.22 -3.68 -2.06
C MET A 54 -5.76 -4.45 -3.25
N GLN A 55 -6.49 -3.77 -4.13
CA GLN A 55 -7.02 -4.38 -5.34
C GLN A 55 -6.05 -4.10 -6.48
N LEU A 56 -5.16 -5.03 -6.75
CA LEU A 56 -4.13 -4.82 -7.76
C LEU A 56 -4.65 -5.10 -9.17
N ARG A 57 -5.49 -6.11 -9.31
CA ARG A 57 -6.12 -6.43 -10.60
C ARG A 57 -7.60 -6.66 -10.37
N GLU A 58 -8.41 -6.21 -11.31
CA GLU A 58 -9.86 -6.21 -11.15
C GLU A 58 -10.46 -7.58 -10.86
N ARG A 59 -9.94 -8.61 -11.48
CA ARG A 59 -10.55 -9.94 -11.40
C ARG A 59 -9.81 -10.89 -10.48
N GLU A 60 -8.85 -10.39 -9.76
CA GLU A 60 -8.11 -11.22 -8.81
C GLU A 60 -8.49 -10.85 -7.39
N GLU A 61 -8.29 -11.78 -6.50
CA GLU A 61 -8.52 -11.50 -5.10
C GLU A 61 -7.58 -10.40 -4.62
N PRO A 62 -8.07 -9.49 -3.78
CA PRO A 62 -7.20 -8.43 -3.27
C PRO A 62 -6.06 -9.00 -2.43
N ILE A 63 -5.00 -8.22 -2.33
CA ILE A 63 -3.88 -8.55 -1.47
C ILE A 63 -4.10 -7.92 -0.11
N GLN A 64 -3.92 -8.72 0.93
CA GLN A 64 -4.10 -8.28 2.30
C GLN A 64 -2.76 -8.03 2.95
N ILE A 65 -2.60 -6.84 3.54
CA ILE A 65 -1.45 -6.51 4.36
C ILE A 65 -1.92 -6.54 5.80
N ASP A 66 -1.40 -7.48 6.57
CA ASP A 66 -1.86 -7.67 7.95
C ASP A 66 -1.47 -6.53 8.86
N LEU A 67 -0.33 -5.91 8.61
CA LEU A 67 0.12 -4.78 9.40
C LEU A 67 0.97 -3.87 8.53
N ALA A 68 0.58 -2.60 8.46
CA ALA A 68 1.34 -1.57 7.77
C ALA A 68 1.52 -0.41 8.74
N ALA A 69 2.72 0.17 8.76
CA ALA A 69 3.01 1.29 9.63
C ALA A 69 2.93 2.58 8.85
N VAL A 70 2.21 3.55 9.40
CA VAL A 70 2.14 4.88 8.78
C VAL A 70 3.44 5.60 9.09
N ARG A 71 4.17 5.98 8.05
CA ARG A 71 5.48 6.62 8.20
C ARG A 71 5.44 8.12 8.03
N TRP A 72 4.50 8.62 7.25
CA TRP A 72 4.34 10.07 7.10
C TRP A 72 2.90 10.37 6.70
N VAL A 73 2.49 11.60 7.00
CA VAL A 73 1.16 12.11 6.63
C VAL A 73 1.38 13.53 6.11
N SER A 74 0.75 13.85 4.98
CA SER A 74 0.83 15.17 4.40
C SER A 74 -0.47 15.47 3.66
N ALA A 75 -1.25 16.43 4.16
CA ALA A 75 -2.54 16.78 3.58
C ALA A 75 -3.44 15.53 3.49
N ALA A 76 -3.91 15.19 2.30
CA ALA A 76 -4.80 14.05 2.11
C ALA A 76 -4.04 12.78 1.73
N ARG A 77 -2.73 12.75 1.95
CA ARG A 77 -1.88 11.61 1.58
C ARG A 77 -1.14 11.07 2.78
N PHE A 78 -0.84 9.79 2.75
CA PHE A 78 0.03 9.20 3.75
C PHE A 78 0.79 8.04 3.15
N GLY A 79 1.96 7.78 3.71
CA GLY A 79 2.79 6.68 3.26
C GLY A 79 2.88 5.61 4.32
N VAL A 80 2.87 4.37 3.87
CA VAL A 80 2.95 3.23 4.78
C VAL A 80 4.07 2.29 4.36
N GLU A 81 4.61 1.60 5.34
CA GLU A 81 5.56 0.53 5.15
C GLU A 81 4.87 -0.76 5.56
N PHE A 82 4.99 -1.80 4.71
CA PHE A 82 4.39 -3.10 5.01
C PHE A 82 5.25 -3.81 6.06
N ILE A 83 4.66 -4.11 7.21
CA ILE A 83 5.38 -4.73 8.31
C ILE A 83 5.12 -6.23 8.35
N LYS A 84 3.87 -6.62 8.14
CA LYS A 84 3.50 -8.02 8.23
C LYS A 84 2.57 -8.37 7.09
N ILE A 85 2.99 -9.35 6.30
CA ILE A 85 2.21 -9.83 5.16
C ILE A 85 2.41 -11.34 5.07
N HIS A 86 1.32 -12.05 4.80
CA HIS A 86 1.39 -13.50 4.64
C HIS A 86 2.27 -13.85 3.43
N PRO A 87 3.11 -14.89 3.53
CA PRO A 87 4.04 -15.22 2.43
C PRO A 87 3.41 -15.38 1.06
N GLU A 88 2.21 -15.97 0.99
CA GLU A 88 1.52 -16.12 -0.30
C GLU A 88 1.12 -14.78 -0.88
N GLN A 89 0.69 -13.86 -0.02
CA GLN A 89 0.33 -12.52 -0.46
C GLN A 89 1.57 -11.73 -0.84
N GLU A 90 2.65 -11.92 -0.11
CA GLU A 90 3.90 -11.25 -0.41
C GLU A 90 4.42 -11.65 -1.78
N GLU A 91 4.32 -12.93 -2.12
CA GLU A 91 4.76 -13.39 -3.43
C GLU A 91 3.93 -12.78 -4.55
N ARG A 92 2.62 -12.71 -4.35
CA ARG A 92 1.72 -12.08 -5.33
C ARG A 92 2.08 -10.61 -5.53
N LEU A 93 2.35 -9.92 -4.44
CA LEU A 93 2.74 -8.52 -4.50
C LEU A 93 4.05 -8.34 -5.26
N ARG A 94 5.03 -9.17 -4.96
CA ARG A 94 6.32 -9.10 -5.64
C ARG A 94 6.20 -9.34 -7.14
N LYS A 95 5.37 -10.28 -7.53
CA LYS A 95 5.15 -10.55 -8.95
C LYS A 95 4.51 -9.36 -9.64
N PHE A 96 3.55 -8.73 -8.97
CA PHE A 96 2.89 -7.56 -9.54
C PHE A 96 3.88 -6.40 -9.71
N VAL A 97 4.68 -6.14 -8.69
CA VAL A 97 5.67 -5.07 -8.74
C VAL A 97 6.70 -5.35 -9.83
N LYS A 98 7.10 -6.61 -9.97
CA LYS A 98 8.04 -6.99 -11.01
C LYS A 98 7.45 -6.75 -12.41
N MET A 99 6.16 -6.99 -12.55
CA MET A 99 5.49 -6.70 -13.81
C MET A 99 5.50 -5.20 -14.12
N LEU A 100 5.27 -4.36 -13.11
CA LEU A 100 5.34 -2.91 -13.28
C LEU A 100 6.75 -2.49 -13.72
N GLU A 101 7.76 -3.13 -13.16
CA GLU A 101 9.14 -2.89 -13.52
C GLU A 101 9.39 -3.18 -15.00
N SER A 102 8.80 -4.27 -15.50
CA SER A 102 8.99 -4.69 -16.88
C SER A 102 8.30 -3.78 -17.90
N THR A 103 7.30 -3.03 -17.47
CA THR A 103 6.53 -2.18 -18.39
C THR A 103 7.02 -0.74 -18.43
N THR A 104 8.04 -0.41 -17.66
CA THR A 104 8.58 0.96 -17.64
C THR A 104 9.92 1.13 -18.40
#